data_a1256fc4d1284f479aa059ad65f2da08
#
_entry.id   a1256fc4d1284f479aa059ad65f2da08
#
_cell.length_a   1.000
_cell.length_b   1.000
_cell.length_c   1.000
_cell.angle_alpha   90.00
_cell.angle_beta   90.00
_cell.angle_gamma   90.00
#
_symmetry.space_group_name_H-M   'P 1'
#
loop_
_entity.id
_entity.type
_entity.pdbx_description
1 polymer ?
#
loop_
_entity_poly.entity_id
_entity_poly.type
_entity_poly.pdbx_seq_one_letter_code
_entity_poly.pdbx_strand_id
1 'polypeptide(L)'
;MKSIYNILFISSLLLLGLSACRKDLLNQNPTTTPSSETFWVDENDALAALMANYSIFRPCFDRDYHFDGHGDFLKMYNTGAAPISLTVNSPMNYGSGASAMYRALYGSIFSSNFVIENTNARLLPVAKTDAVKQTLETIVAEAKLLRAIAYFRLISLWGDVPYFYKSAPAPIEADTVRRMPIAQLKDSIMADLNYAVDKLPNKGSAIGRAGKPAALAFRGKFQLYWGSWKKNGWPELDGFVQSAAEAKTAYTAAAADFKRVINDFGIKMFRNGDPGQWGELGKADVLPNYYYMFIPSTGNLSQDEEMVMVLTHGGVGTKQSEEYQRVWTGPLVSLGQNQAIPRYELADRYQSTITGDFLPKMVQLDPVKNPAARTTANSAVNPESYRNRDYRMKATLLWDYELIMSMSPTETTGYIPFVYKTWGAAVTVNGVSYKTSFTDNTTNLSGLQSRKFVRNYGGVARSDGNYNWPLMRIADVYLMYAEATNEIGGPQADAIDLVNKVRRRGNLPALAGAKTSSRDVFFDAIEQERIVELFGEGQRAFDLRRWRKLETVFGKPYGDGKWFQDSFGNNWERFFFNESELTYQKCYIYQIPETERSRNPNLTQNIPWK
;
A
#
# COMPACT_ATOMS: atom_id res chain seq x y z
N MET A 1 -31.07 -57.42 60.24
CA MET A 1 -31.32 -57.59 58.76
C MET A 1 -31.63 -56.26 58.04
N LYS A 2 -32.44 -55.34 58.58
CA LYS A 2 -32.72 -54.03 57.88
C LYS A 2 -31.50 -53.13 57.62
N SER A 3 -30.48 -53.18 58.44
CA SER A 3 -29.25 -52.35 58.29
C SER A 3 -28.37 -52.79 57.11
N ILE A 4 -28.31 -54.10 56.81
CA ILE A 4 -27.49 -54.63 55.71
C ILE A 4 -28.11 -54.32 54.35
N TYR A 5 -29.44 -54.29 54.23
CA TYR A 5 -30.12 -53.91 52.99
C TYR A 5 -29.95 -52.42 52.65
N ASN A 6 -29.90 -51.55 53.66
CA ASN A 6 -29.65 -50.14 53.45
C ASN A 6 -28.21 -49.86 52.99
N ILE A 7 -27.22 -50.61 53.49
CA ILE A 7 -25.82 -50.46 53.03
C ILE A 7 -25.64 -50.98 51.64
N LEU A 8 -26.26 -52.12 51.29
CA LEU A 8 -26.25 -52.67 49.91
C LEU A 8 -27.00 -51.76 48.91
N PHE A 9 -28.06 -51.10 49.32
CA PHE A 9 -28.78 -50.17 48.46
C PHE A 9 -28.00 -48.84 48.22
N ILE A 10 -27.34 -48.33 49.26
CA ILE A 10 -26.47 -47.15 49.14
C ILE A 10 -25.21 -47.45 48.31
N SER A 11 -24.59 -48.62 48.49
CA SER A 11 -23.43 -49.00 47.64
C SER A 11 -23.82 -49.27 46.18
N SER A 12 -25.03 -49.80 45.93
CA SER A 12 -25.53 -49.96 44.57
C SER A 12 -25.84 -48.61 43.88
N LEU A 13 -26.35 -47.63 44.62
CA LEU A 13 -26.59 -46.27 44.12
C LEU A 13 -25.26 -45.53 43.84
N LEU A 14 -24.23 -45.75 44.68
CA LEU A 14 -22.91 -45.18 44.45
C LEU A 14 -22.19 -45.81 43.20
N LEU A 15 -22.38 -47.10 42.96
CA LEU A 15 -21.82 -47.78 41.79
C LEU A 15 -22.52 -47.37 40.46
N LEU A 16 -23.79 -47.01 40.50
CA LEU A 16 -24.56 -46.47 39.36
C LEU A 16 -24.17 -45.00 39.04
N GLY A 17 -23.73 -44.24 40.05
CA GLY A 17 -23.23 -42.86 39.84
C GLY A 17 -21.86 -42.74 39.20
N LEU A 18 -21.04 -43.79 39.24
CA LEU A 18 -19.68 -43.80 38.67
C LEU A 18 -19.61 -44.13 37.16
N SER A 19 -20.71 -44.60 36.58
CA SER A 19 -20.80 -44.88 35.15
C SER A 19 -21.35 -43.70 34.31
N ALA A 20 -21.67 -42.56 34.93
CA ALA A 20 -22.28 -41.40 34.26
C ALA A 20 -21.28 -40.41 33.69
N CYS A 21 -19.97 -40.59 33.91
CA CYS A 21 -18.96 -39.79 33.22
C CYS A 21 -18.66 -40.39 31.84
N ARG A 22 -19.57 -40.18 30.87
CA ARG A 22 -19.19 -40.37 29.48
C ARG A 22 -18.28 -39.19 29.06
N LYS A 23 -17.01 -39.49 28.84
CA LYS A 23 -16.01 -38.58 28.26
C LYS A 23 -16.53 -37.92 26.96
N ASP A 24 -17.47 -38.57 26.29
CA ASP A 24 -18.06 -38.13 25.01
C ASP A 24 -19.03 -36.97 25.15
N LEU A 25 -19.60 -36.68 26.35
CA LEU A 25 -20.56 -35.59 26.54
C LEU A 25 -19.91 -34.20 26.49
N LEU A 26 -18.61 -34.13 26.80
CA LEU A 26 -17.81 -32.89 26.74
C LEU A 26 -17.11 -32.71 25.40
N ASN A 27 -17.11 -33.75 24.56
CA ASN A 27 -16.51 -33.75 23.22
C ASN A 27 -17.56 -33.79 22.10
N GLN A 28 -18.77 -33.28 22.33
CA GLN A 28 -19.75 -33.16 21.25
C GLN A 28 -19.34 -32.00 20.34
N ASN A 29 -18.99 -32.31 19.12
CA ASN A 29 -18.86 -31.30 18.07
C ASN A 29 -20.20 -30.56 17.93
N PRO A 30 -20.23 -29.22 17.91
CA PRO A 30 -21.47 -28.49 17.65
C PRO A 30 -22.09 -28.96 16.34
N THR A 31 -23.33 -29.42 16.38
CA THR A 31 -24.06 -29.87 15.17
C THR A 31 -24.52 -28.72 14.27
N THR A 32 -24.45 -27.48 14.77
CA THR A 32 -24.93 -26.27 14.10
C THR A 32 -23.80 -25.33 13.67
N THR A 33 -22.58 -25.52 14.15
CA THR A 33 -21.40 -24.75 13.72
C THR A 33 -20.27 -25.72 13.35
N PRO A 34 -19.60 -25.51 12.20
CA PRO A 34 -18.47 -26.34 11.83
C PRO A 34 -17.39 -26.28 12.91
N SER A 35 -16.98 -27.42 13.47
CA SER A 35 -15.77 -27.51 14.29
C SER A 35 -14.53 -27.66 13.40
N SER A 36 -13.36 -27.38 13.93
CA SER A 36 -12.11 -27.58 13.17
C SER A 36 -11.90 -29.04 12.71
N GLU A 37 -12.58 -29.99 13.35
CA GLU A 37 -12.52 -31.42 12.98
C GLU A 37 -13.48 -31.78 11.85
N THR A 38 -14.62 -31.08 11.74
CA THR A 38 -15.66 -31.36 10.75
C THR A 38 -15.63 -30.41 9.55
N PHE A 39 -14.87 -29.34 9.60
CA PHE A 39 -14.81 -28.31 8.56
C PHE A 39 -14.05 -28.77 7.30
N TRP A 40 -12.96 -29.54 7.44
CA TRP A 40 -12.05 -29.87 6.34
C TRP A 40 -12.47 -31.16 5.63
N VAL A 41 -13.40 -31.08 4.69
CA VAL A 41 -13.97 -32.22 3.95
C VAL A 41 -13.45 -32.28 2.51
N ASP A 42 -13.43 -31.12 1.81
CA ASP A 42 -13.05 -31.04 0.40
C ASP A 42 -12.33 -29.72 0.05
N GLU A 43 -12.05 -29.52 -1.24
CA GLU A 43 -11.40 -28.33 -1.77
C GLU A 43 -12.18 -27.04 -1.59
N ASN A 44 -13.50 -27.10 -1.44
CA ASN A 44 -14.33 -25.90 -1.21
C ASN A 44 -14.12 -25.36 0.19
N ASP A 45 -13.89 -26.23 1.19
CA ASP A 45 -13.57 -25.82 2.54
C ASP A 45 -12.19 -25.14 2.61
N ALA A 46 -11.21 -25.71 1.87
CA ALA A 46 -9.91 -25.08 1.73
C ALA A 46 -10.02 -23.70 1.06
N LEU A 47 -10.86 -23.58 0.03
CA LEU A 47 -11.13 -22.32 -0.64
C LEU A 47 -11.81 -21.32 0.30
N ALA A 48 -12.81 -21.74 1.09
CA ALA A 48 -13.47 -20.87 2.07
C ALA A 48 -12.49 -20.34 3.12
N ALA A 49 -11.59 -21.20 3.63
CA ALA A 49 -10.53 -20.81 4.54
C ALA A 49 -9.53 -19.82 3.88
N LEU A 50 -9.18 -20.03 2.62
CA LEU A 50 -8.35 -19.10 1.86
C LEU A 50 -9.04 -17.75 1.66
N MET A 51 -10.36 -17.72 1.39
CA MET A 51 -11.10 -16.46 1.27
C MET A 51 -11.13 -15.70 2.59
N ALA A 52 -11.28 -16.40 3.72
CA ALA A 52 -11.14 -15.79 5.04
C ALA A 52 -9.73 -15.22 5.25
N ASN A 53 -8.69 -15.92 4.79
CA ASN A 53 -7.31 -15.42 4.84
C ASN A 53 -7.14 -14.12 4.01
N TYR A 54 -7.65 -14.06 2.78
CA TYR A 54 -7.66 -12.82 2.00
C TYR A 54 -8.40 -11.68 2.72
N SER A 55 -9.50 -11.97 3.40
CA SER A 55 -10.25 -10.97 4.18
C SER A 55 -9.46 -10.41 5.36
N ILE A 56 -8.64 -11.24 6.01
CA ILE A 56 -7.74 -10.82 7.11
C ILE A 56 -6.51 -10.10 6.56
N PHE A 57 -5.97 -10.54 5.43
CA PHE A 57 -4.81 -9.94 4.77
C PHE A 57 -5.12 -8.54 4.22
N ARG A 58 -6.27 -8.35 3.58
CA ARG A 58 -6.64 -7.11 2.89
C ARG A 58 -6.44 -5.85 3.74
N PRO A 59 -7.00 -5.71 4.96
CA PRO A 59 -6.86 -4.50 5.76
C PRO A 59 -5.42 -4.19 6.19
N CYS A 60 -4.47 -5.13 6.00
CA CYS A 60 -3.06 -4.87 6.23
C CYS A 60 -2.39 -4.08 5.10
N PHE A 61 -3.01 -4.02 3.91
CA PHE A 61 -2.38 -3.50 2.70
C PHE A 61 -3.25 -2.55 1.87
N ASP A 62 -4.57 -2.58 2.01
CA ASP A 62 -5.49 -1.80 1.17
C ASP A 62 -5.50 -0.30 1.49
N ARG A 63 -4.66 0.13 2.43
CA ARG A 63 -4.49 1.52 2.85
C ARG A 63 -3.03 1.95 2.88
N ASP A 64 -2.23 1.36 2.01
CA ASP A 64 -0.79 1.64 1.94
C ASP A 64 -0.47 3.11 1.64
N TYR A 65 -1.41 3.89 1.09
CA TYR A 65 -1.28 5.33 0.93
C TYR A 65 -0.96 6.06 2.25
N HIS A 66 -1.27 5.49 3.40
CA HIS A 66 -0.85 6.05 4.69
C HIS A 66 0.66 6.14 4.84
N PHE A 67 1.41 5.21 4.21
CA PHE A 67 2.86 5.27 4.21
C PHE A 67 3.41 6.47 3.41
N ASP A 68 2.68 7.00 2.44
CA ASP A 68 3.12 8.21 1.73
C ASP A 68 3.12 9.45 2.64
N GLY A 69 2.37 9.43 3.74
CA GLY A 69 2.48 10.42 4.81
C GLY A 69 3.82 10.40 5.56
N HIS A 70 4.58 9.30 5.44
CA HIS A 70 5.97 9.21 5.91
C HIS A 70 6.98 9.64 4.84
N GLY A 71 6.51 10.09 3.69
CA GLY A 71 7.29 10.62 2.58
C GLY A 71 7.25 12.15 2.52
N ASP A 72 7.84 12.67 1.46
CA ASP A 72 8.07 14.09 1.24
C ASP A 72 6.96 14.82 0.48
N PHE A 73 5.97 14.09 -0.09
CA PHE A 73 4.97 14.68 -1.00
C PHE A 73 3.52 14.58 -0.53
N LEU A 74 3.24 13.85 0.54
CA LEU A 74 1.90 13.72 1.09
C LEU A 74 1.91 14.01 2.60
N LYS A 75 0.91 14.76 3.06
CA LYS A 75 0.57 14.86 4.48
C LYS A 75 -0.65 14.02 4.75
N MET A 76 -0.58 13.15 5.75
CA MET A 76 -1.76 12.47 6.27
C MET A 76 -2.26 13.20 7.51
N TYR A 77 -3.52 13.63 7.49
CA TYR A 77 -4.21 14.11 8.66
C TYR A 77 -4.86 12.92 9.40
N ASN A 78 -5.23 13.10 10.67
CA ASN A 78 -5.66 12.02 11.54
C ASN A 78 -6.78 11.14 10.96
N THR A 79 -6.50 9.87 10.71
CA THR A 79 -7.44 8.90 10.15
C THR A 79 -8.10 7.99 11.19
N GLY A 80 -7.92 8.25 12.43
CA GLY A 80 -8.51 7.76 13.68
C GLY A 80 -9.26 6.43 13.80
N ALA A 81 -9.50 5.66 12.76
CA ALA A 81 -10.44 4.55 12.85
C ALA A 81 -9.97 3.21 12.26
N ALA A 82 -8.84 3.15 11.58
CA ALA A 82 -8.40 1.89 10.99
C ALA A 82 -7.31 1.22 11.83
N PRO A 83 -7.33 -0.10 11.99
CA PRO A 83 -6.32 -0.82 12.76
C PRO A 83 -4.90 -0.62 12.26
N ILE A 84 -4.75 -0.04 11.06
CA ILE A 84 -3.47 0.16 10.38
C ILE A 84 -3.19 1.64 10.10
N SER A 85 -4.03 2.56 10.56
CA SER A 85 -3.80 3.97 10.30
C SER A 85 -2.55 4.46 11.02
N LEU A 86 -1.53 4.70 10.25
CA LEU A 86 -0.34 5.44 10.66
C LEU A 86 -0.69 6.91 10.50
N THR A 87 -1.19 7.51 11.55
CA THR A 87 -1.50 8.93 11.56
C THR A 87 -0.23 9.71 11.67
N VAL A 88 0.34 10.17 10.52
CA VAL A 88 1.59 10.84 10.70
C VAL A 88 1.99 11.84 9.64
N ASN A 89 2.31 12.99 10.13
CA ASN A 89 2.99 14.05 9.42
C ASN A 89 4.52 13.96 9.49
N SER A 90 5.05 12.82 9.86
CA SER A 90 6.49 12.67 10.09
C SER A 90 6.88 11.21 9.85
N PRO A 91 8.03 10.91 9.22
CA PRO A 91 8.52 9.55 9.10
C PRO A 91 8.78 8.88 10.45
N MET A 92 8.52 9.53 11.55
CA MET A 92 8.88 9.11 12.90
C MET A 92 7.72 8.87 13.85
N ASN A 93 6.49 9.14 13.48
CA ASN A 93 5.40 8.90 14.40
C ASN A 93 4.93 7.45 14.32
N TYR A 94 5.30 6.68 15.31
CA TYR A 94 5.07 5.23 15.41
C TYR A 94 3.90 4.86 16.31
N GLY A 95 3.08 5.77 16.71
CA GLY A 95 1.98 5.61 17.66
C GLY A 95 1.27 4.25 17.69
N SER A 96 0.14 4.18 18.31
CA SER A 96 -0.68 2.97 18.43
C SER A 96 -0.96 2.25 17.08
N GLY A 97 -0.89 2.98 15.96
CA GLY A 97 -1.06 2.44 14.61
C GLY A 97 0.00 1.41 14.22
N ALA A 98 1.27 1.64 14.55
CA ALA A 98 2.34 0.68 14.23
C ALA A 98 2.19 -0.62 15.01
N SER A 99 1.81 -0.55 16.30
CA SER A 99 1.54 -1.73 17.12
C SER A 99 0.32 -2.50 16.63
N ALA A 100 -0.72 -1.80 16.18
CA ALA A 100 -1.90 -2.43 15.59
C ALA A 100 -1.57 -3.15 14.28
N MET A 101 -0.74 -2.52 13.43
CA MET A 101 -0.26 -3.15 12.19
C MET A 101 0.59 -4.38 12.45
N TYR A 102 1.49 -4.33 13.43
CA TYR A 102 2.30 -5.49 13.82
C TYR A 102 1.42 -6.70 14.14
N ARG A 103 0.42 -6.51 14.99
CA ARG A 103 -0.54 -7.56 15.34
C ARG A 103 -1.39 -8.02 14.15
N ALA A 104 -1.86 -7.09 13.32
CA ALA A 104 -2.66 -7.43 12.14
C ALA A 104 -1.87 -8.29 11.13
N LEU A 105 -0.60 -7.98 10.90
CA LEU A 105 0.29 -8.77 10.05
C LEU A 105 0.49 -10.19 10.60
N TYR A 106 0.68 -10.33 11.92
CA TYR A 106 0.72 -11.67 12.52
C TYR A 106 -0.63 -12.40 12.44
N GLY A 107 -1.75 -11.70 12.58
CA GLY A 107 -3.08 -12.27 12.31
C GLY A 107 -3.21 -12.84 10.90
N SER A 108 -2.70 -12.12 9.90
CA SER A 108 -2.63 -12.60 8.52
C SER A 108 -1.71 -13.82 8.36
N ILE A 109 -0.55 -13.83 9.03
CA ILE A 109 0.39 -14.94 9.02
C ILE A 109 -0.25 -16.19 9.64
N PHE A 110 -0.90 -16.08 10.81
CA PHE A 110 -1.58 -17.20 11.44
C PHE A 110 -2.73 -17.74 10.60
N SER A 111 -3.51 -16.86 9.96
CA SER A 111 -4.54 -17.28 9.01
C SER A 111 -3.96 -18.03 7.81
N SER A 112 -2.84 -17.55 7.27
CA SER A 112 -2.13 -18.26 6.19
C SER A 112 -1.62 -19.63 6.65
N ASN A 113 -1.02 -19.69 7.85
CA ASN A 113 -0.56 -20.96 8.44
C ASN A 113 -1.72 -21.93 8.60
N PHE A 114 -2.91 -21.47 9.03
CA PHE A 114 -4.09 -22.30 9.19
C PHE A 114 -4.52 -22.94 7.87
N VAL A 115 -4.56 -22.19 6.79
CA VAL A 115 -4.85 -22.73 5.45
C VAL A 115 -3.80 -23.74 5.03
N ILE A 116 -2.51 -23.39 5.14
CA ILE A 116 -1.39 -24.24 4.71
C ILE A 116 -1.37 -25.56 5.48
N GLU A 117 -1.45 -25.48 6.80
CA GLU A 117 -1.33 -26.62 7.71
C GLU A 117 -2.46 -27.62 7.49
N ASN A 118 -3.71 -27.14 7.50
CA ASN A 118 -4.86 -28.04 7.38
C ASN A 118 -5.02 -28.60 5.96
N THR A 119 -4.78 -27.80 4.91
CA THR A 119 -4.83 -28.31 3.54
C THR A 119 -3.78 -29.40 3.31
N ASN A 120 -2.55 -29.19 3.78
CA ASN A 120 -1.48 -30.18 3.65
C ASN A 120 -1.72 -31.45 4.49
N ALA A 121 -2.23 -31.31 5.71
CA ALA A 121 -2.40 -32.46 6.61
C ALA A 121 -3.66 -33.27 6.35
N ARG A 122 -4.76 -32.62 5.93
CA ARG A 122 -6.07 -33.25 5.91
C ARG A 122 -6.61 -33.51 4.49
N LEU A 123 -6.35 -32.64 3.52
CA LEU A 123 -6.97 -32.72 2.19
C LEU A 123 -6.03 -33.25 1.11
N LEU A 124 -4.79 -32.78 1.06
CA LEU A 124 -3.82 -33.22 0.05
C LEU A 124 -3.55 -34.73 0.08
N PRO A 125 -3.41 -35.40 1.26
CA PRO A 125 -3.17 -36.84 1.30
C PRO A 125 -4.33 -37.71 0.80
N VAL A 126 -5.55 -37.16 0.80
CA VAL A 126 -6.78 -37.87 0.41
C VAL A 126 -7.38 -37.36 -0.91
N ALA A 127 -6.66 -36.50 -1.63
CA ALA A 127 -7.10 -35.96 -2.92
C ALA A 127 -7.31 -37.09 -3.94
N LYS A 128 -8.54 -37.19 -4.46
CA LYS A 128 -8.97 -38.33 -5.30
C LYS A 128 -8.50 -38.23 -6.76
N THR A 129 -8.19 -37.04 -7.23
CA THR A 129 -7.78 -36.77 -8.61
C THR A 129 -6.64 -35.76 -8.66
N ASP A 130 -5.87 -35.77 -9.75
CA ASP A 130 -4.80 -34.79 -9.98
C ASP A 130 -5.35 -33.34 -10.05
N ALA A 131 -6.57 -33.18 -10.58
CA ALA A 131 -7.23 -31.86 -10.66
C ALA A 131 -7.52 -31.30 -9.25
N VAL A 132 -8.08 -32.11 -8.34
CA VAL A 132 -8.30 -31.73 -6.93
C VAL A 132 -6.98 -31.43 -6.25
N LYS A 133 -5.97 -32.27 -6.44
CA LYS A 133 -4.63 -32.06 -5.89
C LYS A 133 -4.05 -30.72 -6.37
N GLN A 134 -4.13 -30.40 -7.66
CA GLN A 134 -3.65 -29.16 -8.22
C GLN A 134 -4.40 -27.93 -7.65
N THR A 135 -5.73 -28.06 -7.46
CA THR A 135 -6.54 -27.02 -6.81
C THR A 135 -6.06 -26.76 -5.39
N LEU A 136 -5.86 -27.80 -4.59
CA LEU A 136 -5.36 -27.70 -3.22
C LEU A 136 -3.93 -27.12 -3.15
N GLU A 137 -3.04 -27.57 -4.04
CA GLU A 137 -1.68 -26.99 -4.14
C GLU A 137 -1.71 -25.50 -4.51
N THR A 138 -2.65 -25.09 -5.38
CA THR A 138 -2.87 -23.66 -5.73
C THR A 138 -3.35 -22.87 -4.51
N ILE A 139 -4.28 -23.39 -3.72
CA ILE A 139 -4.76 -22.77 -2.48
C ILE A 139 -3.60 -22.59 -1.47
N VAL A 140 -2.77 -23.62 -1.29
CA VAL A 140 -1.58 -23.53 -0.46
C VAL A 140 -0.60 -22.49 -0.99
N ALA A 141 -0.43 -22.39 -2.31
CA ALA A 141 0.47 -21.43 -2.95
C ALA A 141 0.01 -19.98 -2.74
N GLU A 142 -1.29 -19.72 -2.84
CA GLU A 142 -1.83 -18.39 -2.53
C GLU A 142 -1.63 -18.05 -1.04
N ALA A 143 -1.94 -18.96 -0.13
CA ALA A 143 -1.73 -18.73 1.30
C ALA A 143 -0.25 -18.49 1.64
N LYS A 144 0.69 -19.21 1.01
CA LYS A 144 2.14 -18.98 1.13
C LYS A 144 2.55 -17.62 0.58
N LEU A 145 2.01 -17.20 -0.56
CA LEU A 145 2.26 -15.86 -1.10
C LEU A 145 1.80 -14.76 -0.13
N LEU A 146 0.59 -14.88 0.41
CA LEU A 146 0.08 -13.91 1.40
C LEU A 146 0.94 -13.86 2.66
N ARG A 147 1.39 -15.02 3.16
CA ARG A 147 2.29 -15.11 4.30
C ARG A 147 3.65 -14.46 4.02
N ALA A 148 4.21 -14.71 2.85
CA ALA A 148 5.48 -14.13 2.42
C ALA A 148 5.39 -12.60 2.33
N ILE A 149 4.30 -12.05 1.76
CA ILE A 149 4.06 -10.61 1.68
C ILE A 149 3.91 -10.00 3.08
N ALA A 150 3.21 -10.66 3.99
CA ALA A 150 3.05 -10.20 5.37
C ALA A 150 4.40 -10.19 6.13
N TYR A 151 5.21 -11.23 6.01
CA TYR A 151 6.57 -11.24 6.58
C TYR A 151 7.48 -10.22 5.91
N PHE A 152 7.41 -10.03 4.61
CA PHE A 152 8.17 -8.99 3.91
C PHE A 152 7.85 -7.59 4.46
N ARG A 153 6.57 -7.30 4.73
CA ARG A 153 6.17 -6.05 5.38
C ARG A 153 6.73 -5.94 6.80
N LEU A 154 6.64 -7.00 7.60
CA LEU A 154 7.19 -7.02 8.95
C LEU A 154 8.68 -6.70 8.96
N ILE A 155 9.48 -7.42 8.17
CA ILE A 155 10.92 -7.19 8.16
C ILE A 155 11.30 -5.82 7.57
N SER A 156 10.53 -5.29 6.62
CA SER A 156 10.78 -3.96 6.05
C SER A 156 10.60 -2.82 7.07
N LEU A 157 9.82 -3.05 8.13
CA LEU A 157 9.51 -2.06 9.15
C LEU A 157 10.22 -2.32 10.48
N TRP A 158 10.30 -3.57 10.92
CA TRP A 158 10.83 -3.93 12.24
C TRP A 158 12.16 -4.69 12.22
N GLY A 159 12.67 -5.05 11.04
CA GLY A 159 13.88 -5.88 10.93
C GLY A 159 13.64 -7.30 11.42
N ASP A 160 14.45 -7.77 12.37
CA ASP A 160 14.28 -9.09 12.97
C ASP A 160 12.96 -9.20 13.71
N VAL A 161 12.21 -10.27 13.44
CA VAL A 161 10.91 -10.53 14.07
C VAL A 161 10.72 -12.02 14.35
N PRO A 162 9.83 -12.43 15.27
CA PRO A 162 9.49 -13.83 15.47
C PRO A 162 8.98 -14.50 14.19
N TYR A 163 9.41 -15.74 13.97
CA TYR A 163 8.91 -16.56 12.86
C TYR A 163 8.01 -17.68 13.37
N PHE A 164 6.76 -17.68 12.87
CA PHE A 164 5.77 -18.70 13.16
C PHE A 164 5.36 -19.44 11.88
N TYR A 165 5.43 -20.75 11.92
CA TYR A 165 5.01 -21.63 10.82
C TYR A 165 3.75 -22.45 11.15
N LYS A 166 3.28 -22.39 12.41
CA LYS A 166 2.04 -23.02 12.89
C LYS A 166 0.92 -22.00 13.03
N SER A 167 -0.30 -22.47 12.85
CA SER A 167 -1.51 -21.63 12.97
C SER A 167 -1.85 -21.25 14.40
N ALA A 168 -1.53 -22.11 15.35
CA ALA A 168 -1.76 -21.93 16.78
C ALA A 168 -0.54 -22.43 17.56
N PRO A 169 0.49 -21.59 17.73
CA PRO A 169 1.61 -21.96 18.59
C PRO A 169 1.12 -22.12 20.03
N ALA A 170 1.75 -23.04 20.77
CA ALA A 170 1.45 -23.15 22.19
C ALA A 170 1.73 -21.80 22.89
N PRO A 171 0.95 -21.41 23.92
CA PRO A 171 1.16 -20.13 24.61
C PRO A 171 2.63 -19.95 25.07
N ILE A 172 3.25 -20.98 25.59
CA ILE A 172 4.65 -20.93 26.02
C ILE A 172 5.61 -20.65 24.83
N GLU A 173 5.30 -21.14 23.61
CA GLU A 173 6.11 -20.86 22.42
C GLU A 173 5.97 -19.37 22.03
N ALA A 174 4.77 -18.82 22.09
CA ALA A 174 4.52 -17.43 21.78
C ALA A 174 5.19 -16.48 22.80
N ASP A 175 5.16 -16.84 24.09
CA ASP A 175 5.72 -16.03 25.17
C ASP A 175 7.23 -16.17 25.32
N THR A 176 7.87 -17.11 24.64
CA THR A 176 9.32 -17.37 24.74
C THR A 176 10.08 -17.25 23.43
N VAL A 177 9.40 -17.12 22.30
CA VAL A 177 10.01 -17.02 20.98
C VAL A 177 10.96 -15.83 20.91
N ARG A 178 12.10 -16.02 20.24
CA ARG A 178 13.04 -14.93 19.94
C ARG A 178 12.79 -14.34 18.57
N ARG A 179 13.27 -13.14 18.36
CA ARG A 179 13.35 -12.55 17.03
C ARG A 179 14.31 -13.37 16.17
N MET A 180 13.86 -13.79 15.00
CA MET A 180 14.69 -14.48 14.02
C MET A 180 15.46 -13.42 13.21
N PRO A 181 16.78 -13.58 13.04
CA PRO A 181 17.55 -12.69 12.19
C PRO A 181 16.99 -12.61 10.77
N ILE A 182 16.93 -11.38 10.22
CA ILE A 182 16.37 -11.13 8.89
C ILE A 182 17.00 -12.00 7.78
N ALA A 183 18.29 -12.36 7.92
CA ALA A 183 18.97 -13.23 6.97
C ALA A 183 18.38 -14.65 6.92
N GLN A 184 17.93 -15.18 8.06
CA GLN A 184 17.26 -16.49 8.14
C GLN A 184 15.79 -16.37 7.70
N LEU A 185 15.10 -15.28 8.09
CA LEU A 185 13.74 -14.99 7.66
C LEU A 185 13.64 -14.88 6.14
N LYS A 186 14.64 -14.28 5.50
CA LYS A 186 14.75 -14.22 4.03
C LYS A 186 14.58 -15.60 3.40
N ASP A 187 15.24 -16.61 3.93
CA ASP A 187 15.19 -17.95 3.35
C ASP A 187 13.78 -18.55 3.45
N SER A 188 13.09 -18.33 4.57
CA SER A 188 11.69 -18.75 4.75
C SER A 188 10.72 -18.02 3.82
N ILE A 189 10.89 -16.70 3.66
CA ILE A 189 10.09 -15.89 2.73
C ILE A 189 10.34 -16.36 1.30
N MET A 190 11.60 -16.59 0.91
CA MET A 190 11.96 -17.06 -0.42
C MET A 190 11.43 -18.47 -0.70
N ALA A 191 11.40 -19.36 0.29
CA ALA A 191 10.81 -20.69 0.13
C ALA A 191 9.31 -20.61 -0.19
N ASP A 192 8.57 -19.73 0.49
CA ASP A 192 7.15 -19.52 0.23
C ASP A 192 6.92 -18.88 -1.15
N LEU A 193 7.72 -17.87 -1.53
CA LEU A 193 7.64 -17.24 -2.85
C LEU A 193 8.01 -18.20 -3.99
N ASN A 194 9.00 -19.05 -3.78
CA ASN A 194 9.38 -20.06 -4.76
C ASN A 194 8.26 -21.08 -4.98
N TYR A 195 7.64 -21.55 -3.90
CA TYR A 195 6.49 -22.45 -3.98
C TYR A 195 5.32 -21.78 -4.72
N ALA A 196 5.04 -20.52 -4.42
CA ALA A 196 4.00 -19.76 -5.09
C ALA A 196 4.29 -19.61 -6.60
N VAL A 197 5.52 -19.29 -6.99
CA VAL A 197 5.93 -19.23 -8.40
C VAL A 197 5.78 -20.58 -9.11
N ASP A 198 6.06 -21.69 -8.43
CA ASP A 198 5.92 -23.03 -9.00
C ASP A 198 4.43 -23.40 -9.21
N LYS A 199 3.59 -23.23 -8.19
CA LYS A 199 2.24 -23.81 -8.14
C LYS A 199 1.13 -22.89 -8.63
N LEU A 200 1.32 -21.57 -8.65
CA LEU A 200 0.26 -20.66 -9.10
C LEU A 200 0.05 -20.73 -10.62
N PRO A 201 -1.20 -20.63 -11.07
CA PRO A 201 -1.54 -20.53 -12.49
C PRO A 201 -1.08 -19.19 -13.08
N ASN A 202 -0.96 -19.12 -14.41
CA ASN A 202 -0.57 -17.90 -15.11
C ASN A 202 -1.54 -16.72 -14.90
N LYS A 203 -2.78 -17.01 -14.56
CA LYS A 203 -3.78 -16.01 -14.18
C LYS A 203 -4.57 -16.52 -12.98
N GLY A 204 -4.86 -15.65 -12.02
CA GLY A 204 -5.73 -15.97 -10.89
C GLY A 204 -7.12 -16.39 -11.34
N SER A 205 -7.78 -17.26 -10.59
CA SER A 205 -9.10 -17.83 -10.92
C SER A 205 -10.24 -16.79 -10.91
N ALA A 206 -10.03 -15.67 -10.22
CA ALA A 206 -10.95 -14.53 -10.16
C ALA A 206 -10.16 -13.24 -9.91
N ILE A 207 -10.81 -12.08 -10.12
CA ILE A 207 -10.24 -10.78 -9.74
C ILE A 207 -9.94 -10.79 -8.24
N GLY A 208 -8.74 -10.33 -7.86
CA GLY A 208 -8.26 -10.36 -6.49
C GLY A 208 -7.58 -11.66 -6.06
N ARG A 209 -7.71 -12.77 -6.82
CA ARG A 209 -6.95 -14.00 -6.60
C ARG A 209 -5.57 -13.91 -7.24
N ALA A 210 -4.56 -14.35 -6.52
CA ALA A 210 -3.18 -14.27 -7.02
C ALA A 210 -2.90 -15.29 -8.13
N GLY A 211 -2.17 -14.85 -9.15
CA GLY A 211 -1.56 -15.70 -10.16
C GLY A 211 -0.04 -15.68 -10.09
N LYS A 212 0.61 -16.47 -10.92
CA LYS A 212 2.08 -16.56 -11.03
C LYS A 212 2.77 -15.21 -11.24
N PRO A 213 2.23 -14.26 -12.04
CA PRO A 213 2.85 -12.94 -12.17
C PRO A 213 2.92 -12.18 -10.85
N ALA A 214 1.93 -12.31 -9.96
CA ALA A 214 1.99 -11.71 -8.63
C ALA A 214 3.12 -12.33 -7.79
N ALA A 215 3.25 -13.65 -7.79
CA ALA A 215 4.33 -14.32 -7.06
C ALA A 215 5.73 -13.92 -7.56
N LEU A 216 5.92 -13.85 -8.89
CA LEU A 216 7.16 -13.37 -9.50
C LEU A 216 7.44 -11.90 -9.15
N ALA A 217 6.43 -11.04 -9.26
CA ALA A 217 6.60 -9.62 -8.96
C ALA A 217 6.97 -9.38 -7.49
N PHE A 218 6.33 -10.09 -6.56
CA PHE A 218 6.67 -9.99 -5.13
C PHE A 218 8.01 -10.64 -4.81
N ARG A 219 8.40 -11.74 -5.45
CA ARG A 219 9.73 -12.32 -5.31
C ARG A 219 10.80 -11.37 -5.84
N GLY A 220 10.61 -10.78 -7.00
CA GLY A 220 11.47 -9.74 -7.54
C GLY A 220 11.57 -8.51 -6.64
N LYS A 221 10.42 -8.01 -6.11
CA LYS A 221 10.39 -6.87 -5.19
C LYS A 221 11.15 -7.16 -3.90
N PHE A 222 10.94 -8.33 -3.33
CA PHE A 222 11.67 -8.75 -2.15
C PHE A 222 13.18 -8.78 -2.38
N GLN A 223 13.63 -9.36 -3.50
CA GLN A 223 15.03 -9.41 -3.88
C GLN A 223 15.62 -8.02 -4.18
N LEU A 224 14.85 -7.12 -4.81
CA LEU A 224 15.23 -5.72 -5.01
C LEU A 224 15.49 -5.00 -3.66
N TYR A 225 14.61 -5.20 -2.69
CA TYR A 225 14.77 -4.63 -1.35
C TYR A 225 15.97 -5.24 -0.63
N TRP A 226 16.13 -6.55 -0.73
CA TRP A 226 17.30 -7.24 -0.17
C TRP A 226 18.60 -6.68 -0.75
N GLY A 227 18.65 -6.50 -2.07
CA GLY A 227 19.76 -5.86 -2.77
C GLY A 227 20.05 -4.46 -2.26
N SER A 228 18.99 -3.63 -2.08
CA SER A 228 19.12 -2.27 -1.55
C SER A 228 19.67 -2.26 -0.12
N TRP A 229 19.16 -3.11 0.77
CA TRP A 229 19.66 -3.22 2.14
C TRP A 229 21.11 -3.71 2.17
N LYS A 230 21.45 -4.70 1.37
CA LYS A 230 22.83 -5.21 1.29
C LYS A 230 23.80 -4.19 0.69
N LYS A 231 23.35 -3.35 -0.25
CA LYS A 231 24.13 -2.26 -0.82
C LYS A 231 24.32 -1.10 0.16
N ASN A 232 23.23 -0.61 0.73
CA ASN A 232 23.21 0.65 1.48
C ASN A 232 23.45 0.45 2.98
N GLY A 233 23.30 -0.79 3.49
CA GLY A 233 23.39 -1.13 4.91
C GLY A 233 22.11 -0.86 5.67
N TRP A 234 22.05 -1.44 6.84
CA TRP A 234 20.99 -1.20 7.83
C TRP A 234 21.58 -1.15 9.24
N PRO A 235 22.29 -0.05 9.58
CA PRO A 235 23.03 0.06 10.85
C PRO A 235 22.12 0.05 12.08
N GLU A 236 20.84 0.33 11.92
CA GLU A 236 19.84 0.30 12.99
C GLU A 236 19.40 -1.12 13.35
N LEU A 237 19.75 -2.12 12.53
CA LEU A 237 19.47 -3.53 12.75
C LEU A 237 20.74 -4.24 13.25
N ASP A 238 20.63 -4.85 14.42
CA ASP A 238 21.77 -5.53 15.07
C ASP A 238 22.26 -6.71 14.21
N GLY A 239 23.57 -6.80 14.04
CA GLY A 239 24.18 -7.89 13.26
C GLY A 239 23.96 -7.87 11.75
N PHE A 240 23.33 -6.82 11.19
CA PHE A 240 23.16 -6.72 9.73
C PHE A 240 24.47 -6.31 9.06
N VAL A 241 24.93 -7.11 8.09
CA VAL A 241 26.20 -6.90 7.36
C VAL A 241 25.92 -6.50 5.92
N GLN A 242 26.54 -5.41 5.46
CA GLN A 242 26.56 -5.02 4.05
C GLN A 242 27.35 -6.02 3.21
N SER A 243 26.92 -6.23 1.96
CA SER A 243 27.61 -7.10 1.01
C SER A 243 27.28 -6.67 -0.43
N ALA A 244 28.25 -6.10 -1.12
CA ALA A 244 28.09 -5.74 -2.53
C ALA A 244 27.84 -6.97 -3.42
N ALA A 245 28.44 -8.11 -3.08
CA ALA A 245 28.25 -9.34 -3.83
C ALA A 245 26.83 -9.89 -3.68
N GLU A 246 26.27 -9.93 -2.45
CA GLU A 246 24.89 -10.33 -2.21
C GLU A 246 23.91 -9.32 -2.84
N ALA A 247 24.22 -8.02 -2.78
CA ALA A 247 23.39 -7.00 -3.41
C ALA A 247 23.28 -7.24 -4.93
N LYS A 248 24.41 -7.46 -5.61
CA LYS A 248 24.45 -7.74 -7.04
C LYS A 248 23.67 -9.02 -7.40
N THR A 249 23.84 -10.08 -6.60
CA THR A 249 23.09 -11.34 -6.78
C THR A 249 21.59 -11.10 -6.67
N ALA A 250 21.16 -10.37 -5.66
CA ALA A 250 19.75 -10.05 -5.41
C ALA A 250 19.15 -9.18 -6.53
N TYR A 251 19.85 -8.15 -6.98
CA TYR A 251 19.39 -7.32 -8.11
C TYR A 251 19.29 -8.15 -9.40
N THR A 252 20.23 -9.06 -9.64
CA THR A 252 20.20 -9.93 -10.83
C THR A 252 18.97 -10.85 -10.79
N ALA A 253 18.68 -11.43 -9.65
CA ALA A 253 17.52 -12.30 -9.48
C ALA A 253 16.19 -11.48 -9.57
N ALA A 254 16.16 -10.28 -9.00
CA ALA A 254 15.02 -9.36 -9.12
C ALA A 254 14.73 -9.00 -10.58
N ALA A 255 15.77 -8.62 -11.34
CA ALA A 255 15.65 -8.29 -12.76
C ALA A 255 15.12 -9.49 -13.58
N ALA A 256 15.58 -10.70 -13.29
CA ALA A 256 15.10 -11.90 -13.96
C ALA A 256 13.61 -12.17 -13.72
N ASP A 257 13.14 -12.02 -12.48
CA ASP A 257 11.73 -12.18 -12.13
C ASP A 257 10.85 -11.11 -12.78
N PHE A 258 11.25 -9.84 -12.71
CA PHE A 258 10.51 -8.74 -13.35
C PHE A 258 10.45 -8.91 -14.88
N LYS A 259 11.53 -9.34 -15.50
CA LYS A 259 11.57 -9.62 -16.95
C LYS A 259 10.53 -10.67 -17.35
N ARG A 260 10.35 -11.70 -16.53
CA ARG A 260 9.30 -12.70 -16.75
C ARG A 260 7.90 -12.10 -16.61
N VAL A 261 7.64 -11.28 -15.58
CA VAL A 261 6.35 -10.60 -15.42
C VAL A 261 6.03 -9.73 -16.63
N ILE A 262 7.04 -9.03 -17.16
CA ILE A 262 6.90 -8.12 -18.30
C ILE A 262 6.56 -8.87 -19.60
N ASN A 263 7.18 -10.03 -19.82
CA ASN A 263 7.16 -10.70 -21.12
C ASN A 263 6.18 -11.88 -21.22
N ASP A 264 5.95 -12.63 -20.13
CA ASP A 264 5.36 -13.96 -20.23
C ASP A 264 3.83 -13.99 -20.05
N PHE A 265 3.21 -12.92 -19.51
CA PHE A 265 1.81 -12.97 -19.03
C PHE A 265 0.87 -11.99 -19.75
N GLY A 266 1.36 -11.19 -20.69
CA GLY A 266 0.53 -10.26 -21.47
C GLY A 266 -0.02 -9.06 -20.66
N ILE A 267 0.46 -8.85 -19.42
CA ILE A 267 0.08 -7.69 -18.62
C ILE A 267 0.73 -6.44 -19.23
N LYS A 268 -0.05 -5.39 -19.43
CA LYS A 268 0.40 -4.17 -20.08
C LYS A 268 -0.19 -2.94 -19.44
N MET A 269 0.38 -1.80 -19.71
CA MET A 269 -0.11 -0.54 -19.18
C MET A 269 -1.53 -0.27 -19.65
N PHE A 270 -2.34 0.26 -18.75
CA PHE A 270 -3.71 0.65 -19.02
C PHE A 270 -3.80 1.52 -20.29
N ARG A 271 -4.70 1.17 -21.20
CA ARG A 271 -4.85 1.81 -22.51
C ARG A 271 -3.52 1.92 -23.27
N ASN A 272 -2.64 0.91 -23.15
CA ASN A 272 -1.29 0.89 -23.73
C ASN A 272 -0.40 2.10 -23.35
N GLY A 273 -0.64 2.73 -22.21
CA GLY A 273 0.08 3.93 -21.78
C GLY A 273 -0.24 5.18 -22.61
N ASP A 274 -1.39 5.21 -23.27
CA ASP A 274 -1.85 6.41 -23.97
C ASP A 274 -2.19 7.49 -22.94
N PRO A 275 -1.66 8.72 -23.10
CA PRO A 275 -1.93 9.81 -22.16
C PRO A 275 -3.40 10.27 -22.19
N GLY A 276 -4.12 10.07 -23.29
CA GLY A 276 -5.42 10.67 -23.51
C GLY A 276 -5.32 12.18 -23.79
N GLN A 277 -6.29 12.92 -23.28
CA GLN A 277 -6.36 14.36 -23.46
C GLN A 277 -6.21 15.08 -22.12
N TRP A 278 -5.51 16.23 -22.15
CA TRP A 278 -5.44 17.11 -20.99
C TRP A 278 -6.81 17.76 -20.69
N GLY A 279 -7.56 18.12 -21.74
CA GLY A 279 -8.74 18.96 -21.65
C GLY A 279 -8.38 20.43 -21.41
N GLU A 280 -9.41 21.28 -21.27
CA GLU A 280 -9.19 22.69 -20.93
C GLU A 280 -8.91 22.85 -19.43
N LEU A 281 -8.10 23.85 -19.10
CA LEU A 281 -7.89 24.23 -17.70
C LEU A 281 -9.21 24.66 -17.06
N GLY A 282 -9.41 24.26 -15.81
CA GLY A 282 -10.67 24.53 -15.11
C GLY A 282 -11.87 23.74 -15.62
N LYS A 283 -11.68 22.72 -16.49
CA LYS A 283 -12.72 21.78 -16.90
C LYS A 283 -12.29 20.34 -16.58
N ALA A 284 -13.21 19.58 -16.06
CA ALA A 284 -12.98 18.19 -15.66
C ALA A 284 -13.87 17.18 -16.43
N ASP A 285 -14.51 17.62 -17.51
CA ASP A 285 -15.27 16.77 -18.43
C ASP A 285 -14.39 15.86 -19.27
N VAL A 286 -13.13 16.24 -19.49
CA VAL A 286 -12.10 15.43 -20.11
C VAL A 286 -10.88 15.38 -19.21
N LEU A 287 -10.49 14.17 -18.82
CA LEU A 287 -9.35 13.91 -17.96
C LEU A 287 -8.37 12.95 -18.64
N PRO A 288 -7.08 13.01 -18.30
CA PRO A 288 -6.10 12.07 -18.80
C PRO A 288 -6.45 10.61 -18.48
N ASN A 289 -6.04 9.70 -19.35
CA ASN A 289 -6.31 8.26 -19.18
C ASN A 289 -5.85 7.71 -17.83
N TYR A 290 -4.78 8.23 -17.28
CA TYR A 290 -4.26 7.83 -15.97
C TYR A 290 -5.30 7.98 -14.84
N TYR A 291 -6.18 8.99 -14.90
CA TYR A 291 -7.26 9.17 -13.92
C TYR A 291 -8.24 7.99 -13.92
N TYR A 292 -8.67 7.57 -15.12
CA TYR A 292 -9.70 6.53 -15.25
C TYR A 292 -9.24 5.15 -14.80
N MET A 293 -7.94 4.91 -14.71
CA MET A 293 -7.40 3.67 -14.16
C MET A 293 -7.76 3.49 -12.68
N PHE A 294 -7.90 4.58 -11.93
CA PHE A 294 -8.18 4.57 -10.49
C PHE A 294 -9.65 4.76 -10.14
N ILE A 295 -10.50 4.94 -11.14
CA ILE A 295 -11.93 5.18 -10.94
C ILE A 295 -12.72 4.05 -11.61
N PRO A 296 -13.22 3.08 -10.84
CA PRO A 296 -14.11 2.09 -11.40
C PRO A 296 -15.45 2.78 -11.70
N SER A 297 -15.64 3.24 -12.92
CA SER A 297 -16.97 3.59 -13.41
C SER A 297 -17.73 2.31 -13.76
N THR A 298 -19.05 2.36 -13.63
CA THR A 298 -19.92 1.24 -14.02
C THR A 298 -19.59 0.78 -15.44
N GLY A 299 -19.06 -0.44 -15.57
CA GLY A 299 -18.67 -1.05 -16.83
C GLY A 299 -17.20 -0.87 -17.24
N ASN A 300 -16.39 -0.15 -16.51
CA ASN A 300 -14.99 0.05 -16.83
C ASN A 300 -14.10 -0.88 -15.97
N LEU A 301 -14.01 -2.13 -16.37
CA LEU A 301 -13.16 -3.16 -15.74
C LEU A 301 -11.69 -3.05 -16.16
N SER A 302 -11.30 -1.91 -16.68
CA SER A 302 -9.97 -1.64 -17.23
C SER A 302 -8.81 -1.70 -16.21
N GLN A 303 -9.11 -1.87 -14.93
CA GLN A 303 -8.12 -2.21 -13.91
C GLN A 303 -7.39 -3.52 -14.23
N ASP A 304 -8.02 -4.46 -14.95
CA ASP A 304 -7.45 -5.77 -15.26
C ASP A 304 -6.25 -5.72 -16.21
N GLU A 305 -6.12 -4.66 -17.04
CA GLU A 305 -5.03 -4.60 -18.02
C GLU A 305 -3.66 -4.42 -17.37
N GLU A 306 -3.59 -3.63 -16.31
CA GLU A 306 -2.33 -3.21 -15.68
C GLU A 306 -2.05 -3.84 -14.33
N MET A 307 -3.07 -4.39 -13.68
CA MET A 307 -2.96 -4.89 -12.32
C MET A 307 -2.29 -6.26 -12.29
N VAL A 308 -1.15 -6.34 -11.60
CA VAL A 308 -0.46 -7.60 -11.31
C VAL A 308 -1.12 -8.29 -10.11
N MET A 309 -1.52 -7.51 -9.10
CA MET A 309 -2.31 -7.96 -7.96
C MET A 309 -3.16 -6.83 -7.41
N VAL A 310 -4.44 -7.11 -7.15
CA VAL A 310 -5.38 -6.17 -6.52
C VAL A 310 -6.03 -6.78 -5.30
N LEU A 311 -6.48 -5.92 -4.39
CA LEU A 311 -7.32 -6.28 -3.25
C LEU A 311 -8.74 -5.77 -3.52
N THR A 312 -9.70 -6.66 -3.56
CA THR A 312 -11.10 -6.34 -3.90
C THR A 312 -11.89 -5.91 -2.68
N HIS A 313 -12.87 -5.01 -2.88
CA HIS A 313 -13.74 -4.51 -1.83
C HIS A 313 -15.20 -4.99 -1.94
N GLY A 314 -15.49 -5.96 -2.78
CA GLY A 314 -16.78 -6.63 -2.85
C GLY A 314 -17.91 -5.89 -3.58
N GLY A 315 -17.76 -4.59 -3.86
CA GLY A 315 -18.69 -3.82 -4.65
C GLY A 315 -19.80 -3.10 -3.88
N VAL A 316 -20.61 -2.37 -4.63
CA VAL A 316 -21.73 -1.57 -4.11
C VAL A 316 -22.77 -2.45 -3.41
N GLY A 317 -23.26 -2.00 -2.27
CA GLY A 317 -24.27 -2.71 -1.47
C GLY A 317 -23.69 -3.74 -0.49
N THR A 318 -22.38 -4.06 -0.56
CA THR A 318 -21.74 -5.01 0.35
C THR A 318 -21.38 -4.41 1.70
N LYS A 319 -21.44 -3.08 1.82
CA LYS A 319 -20.96 -2.29 2.98
C LYS A 319 -19.48 -2.53 3.29
N GLN A 320 -18.72 -3.03 2.34
CA GLN A 320 -17.27 -3.11 2.41
C GLN A 320 -16.74 -1.70 2.26
N SER A 321 -16.01 -1.22 3.26
CA SER A 321 -15.56 0.16 3.35
C SER A 321 -14.64 0.54 2.19
N GLU A 322 -15.11 1.42 1.31
CA GLU A 322 -14.26 2.18 0.40
C GLU A 322 -13.87 3.48 1.10
N GLU A 323 -12.76 3.49 1.79
CA GLU A 323 -12.32 4.69 2.53
C GLU A 323 -11.62 5.74 1.66
N TYR A 324 -11.24 5.40 0.42
CA TYR A 324 -10.49 6.31 -0.45
C TYR A 324 -11.22 7.62 -0.67
N GLN A 325 -12.51 7.56 -1.00
CA GLN A 325 -13.33 8.75 -1.18
C GLN A 325 -13.34 9.63 0.06
N ARG A 326 -13.44 9.03 1.24
CA ARG A 326 -13.44 9.75 2.52
C ARG A 326 -12.11 10.41 2.80
N VAL A 327 -11.01 9.71 2.55
CA VAL A 327 -9.65 10.14 2.93
C VAL A 327 -9.09 11.14 1.93
N TRP A 328 -9.33 10.92 0.64
CA TRP A 328 -8.69 11.67 -0.44
C TRP A 328 -9.45 12.93 -0.86
N THR A 329 -10.73 13.04 -0.55
CA THR A 329 -11.48 14.25 -0.89
C THR A 329 -11.66 15.17 0.29
N GLY A 330 -11.71 16.44 -0.02
CA GLY A 330 -12.30 17.43 0.83
C GLY A 330 -13.82 17.26 0.99
N PRO A 331 -14.49 18.15 1.73
CA PRO A 331 -15.90 18.11 2.00
C PRO A 331 -16.72 18.41 0.75
N LEU A 332 -16.63 17.53 -0.23
CA LEU A 332 -17.59 17.52 -1.31
C LEU A 332 -18.88 16.99 -0.71
N VAL A 333 -19.67 17.92 -0.18
CA VAL A 333 -21.01 17.65 0.29
C VAL A 333 -21.11 16.29 1.01
N SER A 334 -20.71 16.21 2.25
CA SER A 334 -20.81 15.03 3.13
C SER A 334 -19.98 13.79 2.80
N LEU A 335 -19.26 13.70 1.69
CA LEU A 335 -18.55 12.48 1.30
C LEU A 335 -17.06 12.44 1.68
N GLY A 336 -16.39 13.59 1.82
CA GLY A 336 -14.96 13.65 2.08
C GLY A 336 -14.58 14.11 3.49
N GLN A 337 -13.35 13.82 3.92
CA GLN A 337 -12.76 14.33 5.17
C GLN A 337 -11.39 14.96 4.96
N ASN A 338 -10.88 14.96 3.74
CA ASN A 338 -9.62 15.63 3.37
C ASN A 338 -8.45 15.26 4.29
N GLN A 339 -8.10 14.00 4.33
CA GLN A 339 -7.06 13.49 5.23
C GLN A 339 -5.73 13.23 4.52
N ALA A 340 -5.75 13.06 3.19
CA ALA A 340 -4.58 12.86 2.36
C ALA A 340 -4.33 14.12 1.52
N ILE A 341 -3.40 14.94 1.98
CA ILE A 341 -3.15 16.28 1.42
C ILE A 341 -1.82 16.27 0.68
N PRO A 342 -1.81 16.45 -0.65
CA PRO A 342 -0.57 16.61 -1.40
C PRO A 342 0.20 17.82 -0.90
N ARG A 343 1.51 17.70 -0.69
CA ARG A 343 2.36 18.86 -0.43
C ARG A 343 2.59 19.63 -1.71
N TYR A 344 2.70 20.95 -1.60
CA TYR A 344 2.82 21.85 -2.76
C TYR A 344 4.03 21.47 -3.65
N GLU A 345 5.11 21.04 -3.05
CA GLU A 345 6.34 20.63 -3.74
C GLU A 345 6.13 19.50 -4.77
N LEU A 346 5.06 18.73 -4.64
CA LEU A 346 4.71 17.72 -5.63
C LEU A 346 4.36 18.35 -6.99
N ALA A 347 3.74 19.53 -7.00
CA ALA A 347 3.37 20.21 -8.25
C ALA A 347 4.61 20.52 -9.12
N ASP A 348 5.72 20.86 -8.50
CA ASP A 348 6.97 21.16 -9.20
C ASP A 348 7.69 19.91 -9.73
N ARG A 349 7.24 18.69 -9.35
CA ARG A 349 7.79 17.44 -9.88
C ARG A 349 7.22 17.07 -11.26
N TYR A 350 6.12 17.66 -11.67
CA TYR A 350 5.51 17.38 -12.97
C TYR A 350 6.23 18.13 -14.09
N GLN A 351 6.95 17.38 -14.90
CA GLN A 351 7.83 17.88 -15.97
C GLN A 351 7.05 18.43 -17.17
N SER A 352 7.74 19.18 -18.01
CA SER A 352 7.21 19.75 -19.26
C SER A 352 6.89 18.66 -20.28
N THR A 353 5.69 18.69 -20.85
CA THR A 353 5.33 17.82 -21.99
C THR A 353 6.04 18.22 -23.29
N ILE A 354 6.65 19.39 -23.35
CA ILE A 354 7.39 19.89 -24.52
C ILE A 354 8.84 19.43 -24.48
N THR A 355 9.51 19.61 -23.32
CA THR A 355 10.95 19.35 -23.22
C THR A 355 11.30 18.07 -22.46
N GLY A 356 10.39 17.57 -21.62
CA GLY A 356 10.66 16.45 -20.71
C GLY A 356 11.48 16.81 -19.50
N ASP A 357 11.82 18.08 -19.30
CA ASP A 357 12.59 18.59 -18.17
C ASP A 357 11.69 19.25 -17.13
N PHE A 358 12.26 19.52 -15.96
CA PHE A 358 11.57 20.33 -14.95
C PHE A 358 11.35 21.75 -15.46
N LEU A 359 10.16 22.24 -15.23
CA LEU A 359 9.83 23.65 -15.41
C LEU A 359 10.39 24.48 -14.24
N PRO A 360 10.58 25.79 -14.41
CA PRO A 360 10.87 26.66 -13.29
C PRO A 360 9.85 26.46 -12.18
N LYS A 361 10.30 26.47 -10.93
CA LYS A 361 9.40 26.38 -9.77
C LYS A 361 8.39 27.52 -9.84
N MET A 362 7.13 27.18 -9.57
CA MET A 362 6.08 28.20 -9.54
C MET A 362 6.30 29.15 -8.36
N VAL A 363 6.01 30.42 -8.60
CA VAL A 363 6.09 31.47 -7.57
C VAL A 363 4.83 31.44 -6.72
N GLN A 364 4.99 31.23 -5.44
CA GLN A 364 3.89 31.19 -4.46
C GLN A 364 3.51 32.64 -4.11
N LEU A 365 2.34 33.09 -4.54
CA LEU A 365 1.85 34.43 -4.33
C LEU A 365 0.49 34.41 -3.64
N ASP A 366 0.37 35.15 -2.56
CA ASP A 366 -0.89 35.33 -1.85
C ASP A 366 -1.80 36.30 -2.63
N PRO A 367 -2.94 35.86 -3.20
CA PRO A 367 -3.80 36.72 -3.97
C PRO A 367 -4.55 37.77 -3.14
N VAL A 368 -4.55 37.67 -1.82
CA VAL A 368 -5.08 38.72 -0.92
C VAL A 368 -4.09 39.89 -0.83
N LYS A 369 -2.80 39.61 -0.79
CA LYS A 369 -1.73 40.61 -0.74
C LYS A 369 -1.32 41.08 -2.13
N ASN A 370 -1.48 40.24 -3.14
CA ASN A 370 -1.18 40.55 -4.53
C ASN A 370 -2.40 40.20 -5.43
N PRO A 371 -3.28 41.19 -5.72
CA PRO A 371 -4.47 40.94 -6.54
C PRO A 371 -4.18 40.36 -7.95
N ALA A 372 -2.98 40.63 -8.49
CA ALA A 372 -2.56 40.09 -9.78
C ALA A 372 -2.04 38.64 -9.71
N ALA A 373 -1.94 38.04 -8.54
CA ALA A 373 -1.35 36.69 -8.38
C ALA A 373 -1.96 35.64 -9.31
N ARG A 374 -3.30 35.72 -9.57
CA ARG A 374 -4.00 34.77 -10.43
C ARG A 374 -3.80 35.01 -11.94
N THR A 375 -3.13 36.09 -12.31
CA THR A 375 -2.81 36.44 -13.72
C THR A 375 -1.30 36.57 -13.94
N THR A 376 -0.51 36.58 -12.88
CA THR A 376 0.95 36.64 -12.96
C THR A 376 1.48 35.31 -13.56
N ALA A 377 2.33 35.45 -14.56
CA ALA A 377 2.97 34.28 -15.19
C ALA A 377 3.76 33.46 -14.16
N ASN A 378 3.69 32.14 -14.28
CA ASN A 378 4.34 31.17 -13.38
C ASN A 378 3.94 31.32 -11.89
N SER A 379 2.82 31.95 -11.58
CA SER A 379 2.29 31.97 -10.21
C SER A 379 1.59 30.65 -9.87
N ALA A 380 1.77 30.17 -8.66
CA ALA A 380 1.16 28.95 -8.14
C ALA A 380 -0.38 28.98 -8.08
N VAL A 381 -0.97 30.17 -8.07
CA VAL A 381 -2.42 30.38 -8.08
C VAL A 381 -2.98 30.83 -9.43
N ASN A 382 -2.13 30.89 -10.45
CA ASN A 382 -2.55 31.13 -11.82
C ASN A 382 -2.80 29.79 -12.53
N PRO A 383 -4.03 29.45 -12.93
CA PRO A 383 -4.33 28.18 -13.61
C PRO A 383 -3.50 27.94 -14.88
N GLU A 384 -3.10 29.01 -15.58
CA GLU A 384 -2.28 28.92 -16.79
C GLU A 384 -0.85 28.40 -16.51
N SER A 385 -0.34 28.54 -15.28
CA SER A 385 0.97 28.03 -14.87
C SER A 385 1.06 26.51 -14.87
N TYR A 386 -0.08 25.83 -14.93
CA TYR A 386 -0.19 24.38 -14.93
C TYR A 386 -0.27 23.78 -16.34
N ARG A 387 -0.29 24.60 -17.39
CA ARG A 387 -0.26 24.12 -18.77
C ARG A 387 1.08 23.44 -19.12
N ASN A 388 1.03 22.55 -20.10
CA ASN A 388 2.19 21.85 -20.65
C ASN A 388 2.98 21.06 -19.61
N ARG A 389 2.33 20.64 -18.54
CA ARG A 389 2.89 19.72 -17.55
C ARG A 389 2.42 18.30 -17.80
N ASP A 390 3.19 17.35 -17.26
CA ASP A 390 2.86 15.93 -17.24
C ASP A 390 1.37 15.68 -16.97
N TYR A 391 0.71 14.95 -17.84
CA TYR A 391 -0.74 14.71 -17.78
C TYR A 391 -1.18 14.02 -16.49
N ARG A 392 -0.29 13.25 -15.86
CA ARG A 392 -0.56 12.63 -14.56
C ARG A 392 -0.82 13.69 -13.47
N MET A 393 -0.34 14.91 -13.64
CA MET A 393 -0.63 16.00 -12.72
C MET A 393 -2.13 16.27 -12.61
N LYS A 394 -2.82 16.49 -13.73
CA LYS A 394 -4.26 16.74 -13.72
C LYS A 394 -5.07 15.56 -13.24
N ALA A 395 -4.58 14.35 -13.47
CA ALA A 395 -5.18 13.13 -12.96
C ALA A 395 -4.99 12.94 -11.44
N THR A 396 -3.97 13.57 -10.85
CA THR A 396 -3.57 13.37 -9.46
C THR A 396 -3.96 14.53 -8.55
N LEU A 397 -3.85 15.76 -9.03
CA LEU A 397 -3.98 16.99 -8.24
C LEU A 397 -5.13 17.88 -8.70
N LEU A 398 -5.66 18.60 -7.73
CA LEU A 398 -6.48 19.79 -7.92
C LEU A 398 -5.68 21.00 -7.43
N TRP A 399 -5.71 22.07 -8.20
CA TRP A 399 -5.14 23.37 -7.86
C TRP A 399 -6.22 24.45 -7.89
N ASP A 400 -5.91 25.66 -7.46
CA ASP A 400 -6.85 26.75 -7.36
C ASP A 400 -7.59 26.98 -8.70
N TYR A 401 -8.91 27.00 -8.67
CA TYR A 401 -9.85 27.09 -9.81
C TYR A 401 -9.96 25.83 -10.70
N GLU A 402 -9.29 24.71 -10.38
CA GLU A 402 -9.54 23.45 -11.09
C GLU A 402 -10.88 22.85 -10.68
N LEU A 403 -11.57 22.20 -11.62
CA LEU A 403 -12.91 21.65 -11.39
C LEU A 403 -12.85 20.21 -10.89
N ILE A 404 -13.75 19.90 -9.98
CA ILE A 404 -14.00 18.54 -9.48
C ILE A 404 -15.49 18.23 -9.50
N MET A 405 -15.84 16.95 -9.70
CA MET A 405 -17.23 16.50 -9.62
C MET A 405 -17.71 16.57 -8.17
N SER A 406 -18.72 17.39 -7.94
CA SER A 406 -19.44 17.43 -6.67
C SER A 406 -20.45 16.27 -6.62
N MET A 407 -20.50 15.56 -5.50
CA MET A 407 -21.30 14.35 -5.33
C MET A 407 -22.00 14.32 -3.98
N SER A 408 -23.19 13.77 -3.99
CA SER A 408 -23.90 13.32 -2.79
C SER A 408 -23.99 11.80 -2.78
N PRO A 409 -24.42 11.18 -1.67
CA PRO A 409 -24.66 9.74 -1.63
C PRO A 409 -25.67 9.25 -2.68
N THR A 410 -26.55 10.13 -3.16
CA THR A 410 -27.65 9.76 -4.06
C THR A 410 -27.45 10.22 -5.50
N GLU A 411 -26.63 11.27 -5.73
CA GLU A 411 -26.52 11.89 -7.06
C GLU A 411 -25.19 12.61 -7.28
N THR A 412 -24.87 12.92 -8.52
CA THR A 412 -23.86 13.91 -8.89
C THR A 412 -24.51 15.26 -9.05
N THR A 413 -23.92 16.31 -8.46
CA THR A 413 -24.43 17.68 -8.54
C THR A 413 -23.74 18.52 -9.62
N GLY A 414 -22.80 17.91 -10.36
CA GLY A 414 -22.02 18.55 -11.42
C GLY A 414 -20.64 19.03 -10.96
N TYR A 415 -19.90 19.62 -11.88
CA TYR A 415 -18.57 20.13 -11.61
C TYR A 415 -18.60 21.45 -10.85
N ILE A 416 -17.76 21.56 -9.83
CA ILE A 416 -17.54 22.79 -9.06
C ILE A 416 -16.04 23.09 -8.98
N PRO A 417 -15.64 24.38 -8.87
CA PRO A 417 -14.24 24.74 -8.73
C PRO A 417 -13.72 24.45 -7.32
N PHE A 418 -12.49 23.97 -7.23
CA PHE A 418 -11.71 24.07 -6.02
C PHE A 418 -11.18 25.49 -5.86
N VAL A 419 -11.44 26.13 -4.72
CA VAL A 419 -10.97 27.49 -4.42
C VAL A 419 -10.27 27.50 -3.07
N TYR A 420 -8.98 27.71 -3.08
CA TYR A 420 -8.19 27.69 -1.86
C TYR A 420 -8.48 28.89 -0.96
N LYS A 421 -8.74 28.63 0.32
CA LYS A 421 -9.03 29.64 1.37
C LYS A 421 -10.23 30.58 1.14
N THR A 422 -11.14 30.23 0.25
CA THR A 422 -12.38 31.00 0.07
C THR A 422 -13.57 30.05 0.14
N TRP A 423 -14.52 30.33 1.02
CA TRP A 423 -15.68 29.46 1.22
C TRP A 423 -16.95 30.15 0.76
N GLY A 424 -17.78 29.43 0.00
CA GLY A 424 -19.15 29.84 -0.31
C GLY A 424 -19.33 31.04 -1.27
N ALA A 425 -18.25 31.60 -1.81
CA ALA A 425 -18.33 32.68 -2.79
C ALA A 425 -18.60 32.12 -4.19
N ALA A 426 -19.43 32.82 -4.95
CA ALA A 426 -19.55 32.59 -6.39
C ALA A 426 -18.21 32.86 -7.07
N VAL A 427 -17.75 31.95 -7.92
CA VAL A 427 -16.50 32.10 -8.68
C VAL A 427 -16.76 31.92 -10.16
N THR A 428 -16.00 32.63 -10.99
CA THR A 428 -16.04 32.51 -12.44
C THR A 428 -14.75 31.83 -12.91
N VAL A 429 -14.90 30.72 -13.62
CA VAL A 429 -13.79 29.95 -14.22
C VAL A 429 -14.09 29.79 -15.69
N ASN A 430 -13.17 30.19 -16.56
CA ASN A 430 -13.33 30.14 -18.03
C ASN A 430 -14.65 30.79 -18.53
N GLY A 431 -15.04 31.90 -17.90
CA GLY A 431 -16.28 32.63 -18.26
C GLY A 431 -17.57 32.01 -17.71
N VAL A 432 -17.51 30.88 -17.02
CA VAL A 432 -18.65 30.22 -16.39
C VAL A 432 -18.69 30.59 -14.91
N SER A 433 -19.82 31.08 -14.43
CA SER A 433 -20.04 31.44 -13.03
C SER A 433 -20.62 30.24 -12.26
N TYR A 434 -19.97 29.89 -11.18
CA TYR A 434 -20.35 28.80 -10.26
C TYR A 434 -20.89 29.40 -8.96
N LYS A 435 -22.08 28.99 -8.55
CA LYS A 435 -22.70 29.44 -7.30
C LYS A 435 -22.09 28.79 -6.07
N THR A 436 -21.49 27.62 -6.27
CA THR A 436 -20.84 26.83 -5.20
C THR A 436 -19.42 26.56 -5.60
N SER A 437 -18.52 26.61 -4.63
CA SER A 437 -17.13 26.21 -4.77
C SER A 437 -16.79 25.22 -3.67
N PHE A 438 -15.80 24.37 -3.95
CA PHE A 438 -15.21 23.52 -2.95
C PHE A 438 -14.01 24.26 -2.35
N THR A 439 -14.06 24.44 -1.04
CA THR A 439 -12.91 24.94 -0.28
C THR A 439 -12.86 24.22 1.04
N ASP A 440 -11.68 23.83 1.47
CA ASP A 440 -11.52 23.31 2.82
C ASP A 440 -11.28 24.47 3.79
N ASN A 441 -12.11 24.55 4.81
CA ASN A 441 -12.01 25.54 5.87
C ASN A 441 -10.91 25.21 6.89
N THR A 442 -10.13 24.16 6.67
CA THR A 442 -9.05 23.79 7.57
C THR A 442 -7.77 24.56 7.24
N THR A 443 -7.03 24.90 8.27
CA THR A 443 -5.70 25.54 8.16
C THR A 443 -4.63 24.58 7.61
N ASN A 444 -5.01 23.37 7.23
CA ASN A 444 -4.10 22.26 6.96
C ASN A 444 -3.88 21.97 5.47
N LEU A 445 -4.27 22.87 4.57
CA LEU A 445 -4.09 22.68 3.13
C LEU A 445 -2.82 23.32 2.60
N SER A 446 -2.20 22.62 1.64
CA SER A 446 -1.08 23.14 0.85
C SER A 446 -1.50 24.09 -0.30
N GLY A 447 -2.79 24.27 -0.52
CA GLY A 447 -3.33 24.89 -1.74
C GLY A 447 -3.58 23.90 -2.86
N LEU A 448 -3.29 22.61 -2.62
CA LEU A 448 -3.59 21.50 -3.52
C LEU A 448 -4.56 20.53 -2.84
N GLN A 449 -5.29 19.81 -3.68
CA GLN A 449 -6.13 18.68 -3.28
C GLN A 449 -5.82 17.46 -4.15
N SER A 450 -6.20 16.28 -3.67
CA SER A 450 -6.08 15.06 -4.45
C SER A 450 -7.27 14.87 -5.39
N ARG A 451 -6.98 14.45 -6.62
CA ARG A 451 -7.96 13.91 -7.58
C ARG A 451 -7.81 12.41 -7.75
N LYS A 452 -6.59 11.89 -7.70
CA LYS A 452 -6.33 10.44 -7.77
C LYS A 452 -7.12 9.71 -6.69
N PHE A 453 -7.77 8.60 -7.03
CA PHE A 453 -8.67 7.83 -6.19
C PHE A 453 -10.01 8.51 -5.84
N VAL A 454 -10.27 9.71 -6.32
CA VAL A 454 -11.53 10.42 -6.10
C VAL A 454 -12.50 10.07 -7.21
N ARG A 455 -13.59 9.37 -6.87
CA ARG A 455 -14.61 9.00 -7.85
C ARG A 455 -15.36 10.23 -8.40
N ASN A 456 -15.89 10.07 -9.61
CA ASN A 456 -16.69 11.08 -10.32
C ASN A 456 -18.12 10.61 -10.62
N TYR A 457 -18.62 9.63 -9.86
CA TYR A 457 -19.97 9.09 -9.97
C TYR A 457 -20.68 9.13 -8.62
N GLY A 458 -21.99 9.34 -8.63
CA GLY A 458 -22.85 9.35 -7.44
C GLY A 458 -23.59 8.04 -7.23
N GLY A 459 -24.57 8.05 -6.34
CA GLY A 459 -25.45 6.90 -6.08
C GLY A 459 -24.87 5.84 -5.15
N VAL A 460 -23.72 6.13 -4.52
CA VAL A 460 -23.02 5.20 -3.63
C VAL A 460 -22.66 5.92 -2.34
N ALA A 461 -22.94 5.28 -1.20
CA ALA A 461 -22.57 5.84 0.10
C ALA A 461 -21.05 6.05 0.20
N ARG A 462 -20.62 6.95 1.09
CA ARG A 462 -19.20 7.31 1.28
C ARG A 462 -18.28 6.11 1.54
N SER A 463 -18.78 5.12 2.26
CA SER A 463 -18.01 3.95 2.66
C SER A 463 -18.40 2.70 1.88
N ASP A 464 -19.02 2.85 0.72
CA ASP A 464 -19.46 1.75 -0.14
C ASP A 464 -18.98 2.00 -1.57
N GLY A 465 -18.65 0.96 -2.31
CA GLY A 465 -18.15 1.07 -3.68
C GLY A 465 -17.50 -0.23 -4.17
N ASN A 466 -17.04 -0.19 -5.40
CA ASN A 466 -16.39 -1.33 -6.07
C ASN A 466 -14.92 -1.03 -6.43
N TYR A 467 -14.29 -0.11 -5.72
CA TYR A 467 -12.89 0.23 -5.94
C TYR A 467 -11.99 -0.91 -5.46
N ASN A 468 -11.05 -1.33 -6.32
CA ASN A 468 -10.04 -2.31 -5.99
C ASN A 468 -8.70 -1.62 -5.70
N TRP A 469 -8.05 -1.96 -4.59
CA TRP A 469 -6.74 -1.41 -4.25
C TRP A 469 -5.64 -2.07 -5.07
N PRO A 470 -4.85 -1.30 -5.85
CA PRO A 470 -3.71 -1.84 -6.58
C PRO A 470 -2.57 -2.16 -5.63
N LEU A 471 -2.36 -3.43 -5.31
CA LEU A 471 -1.22 -3.85 -4.49
C LEU A 471 0.09 -3.88 -5.29
N MET A 472 -0.02 -4.19 -6.60
CA MET A 472 1.09 -4.17 -7.54
C MET A 472 0.57 -3.91 -8.96
N ARG A 473 1.19 -2.96 -9.67
CA ARG A 473 0.89 -2.62 -11.07
C ARG A 473 2.10 -2.89 -11.96
N ILE A 474 1.87 -3.11 -13.26
CA ILE A 474 2.97 -3.35 -14.19
C ILE A 474 3.91 -2.14 -14.31
N ALA A 475 3.41 -0.92 -14.13
CA ALA A 475 4.24 0.28 -14.11
C ALA A 475 5.28 0.25 -12.97
N ASP A 476 4.90 -0.21 -11.76
CA ASP A 476 5.86 -0.41 -10.66
C ASP A 476 6.90 -1.48 -11.02
N VAL A 477 6.47 -2.58 -11.66
CA VAL A 477 7.37 -3.64 -12.14
C VAL A 477 8.37 -3.11 -13.16
N TYR A 478 7.93 -2.24 -14.11
CA TYR A 478 8.82 -1.60 -15.09
C TYR A 478 9.90 -0.76 -14.40
N LEU A 479 9.49 0.06 -13.44
CA LEU A 479 10.44 0.93 -12.72
C LEU A 479 11.36 0.15 -11.78
N MET A 480 10.88 -0.93 -11.17
CA MET A 480 11.73 -1.84 -10.37
C MET A 480 12.71 -2.63 -11.23
N TYR A 481 12.30 -3.05 -12.44
CA TYR A 481 13.21 -3.67 -13.40
C TYR A 481 14.31 -2.71 -13.81
N ALA A 482 13.94 -1.46 -14.13
CA ALA A 482 14.89 -0.42 -14.51
C ALA A 482 15.89 -0.14 -13.37
N GLU A 483 15.43 -0.06 -12.14
CA GLU A 483 16.30 0.10 -10.98
C GLU A 483 17.25 -1.10 -10.82
N ALA A 484 16.74 -2.33 -10.84
CA ALA A 484 17.54 -3.53 -10.65
C ALA A 484 18.64 -3.65 -11.72
N THR A 485 18.31 -3.45 -12.99
CA THR A 485 19.28 -3.51 -14.10
C THR A 485 20.29 -2.38 -14.06
N ASN A 486 19.86 -1.18 -13.69
CA ASN A 486 20.75 -0.03 -13.48
C ASN A 486 21.77 -0.30 -12.36
N GLU A 487 21.36 -0.95 -11.28
CA GLU A 487 22.24 -1.34 -10.18
C GLU A 487 23.27 -2.42 -10.59
N ILE A 488 22.95 -3.27 -11.54
CA ILE A 488 23.84 -4.32 -12.03
C ILE A 488 24.89 -3.75 -12.99
N GLY A 489 24.45 -3.00 -14.00
CA GLY A 489 25.28 -2.64 -15.13
C GLY A 489 25.15 -1.20 -15.64
N GLY A 490 24.45 -0.32 -14.91
CA GLY A 490 24.12 1.02 -15.40
C GLY A 490 22.93 1.00 -16.37
N PRO A 491 22.68 2.11 -17.08
CA PRO A 491 21.55 2.23 -17.99
C PRO A 491 21.58 1.16 -19.10
N GLN A 492 20.46 0.44 -19.25
CA GLN A 492 20.26 -0.56 -20.30
C GLN A 492 19.12 -0.12 -21.22
N ALA A 493 19.23 -0.42 -22.51
CA ALA A 493 18.26 0.04 -23.52
C ALA A 493 16.83 -0.43 -23.22
N ASP A 494 16.63 -1.68 -22.85
CA ASP A 494 15.32 -2.23 -22.50
C ASP A 494 14.73 -1.60 -21.23
N ALA A 495 15.57 -1.28 -20.25
CA ALA A 495 15.16 -0.57 -19.05
C ALA A 495 14.77 0.89 -19.34
N ILE A 496 15.53 1.58 -20.18
CA ILE A 496 15.21 2.94 -20.64
C ILE A 496 13.88 2.95 -21.39
N ASP A 497 13.63 1.97 -22.24
CA ASP A 497 12.36 1.82 -22.96
C ASP A 497 11.17 1.65 -22.02
N LEU A 498 11.32 0.87 -20.96
CA LEU A 498 10.25 0.69 -19.96
C LEU A 498 9.96 1.97 -19.18
N VAL A 499 11.00 2.71 -18.79
CA VAL A 499 10.83 4.04 -18.18
C VAL A 499 10.12 4.99 -19.15
N ASN A 500 10.50 4.97 -20.44
CA ASN A 500 9.85 5.80 -21.46
C ASN A 500 8.39 5.41 -21.70
N LYS A 501 8.01 4.14 -21.57
CA LYS A 501 6.60 3.72 -21.59
C LYS A 501 5.80 4.36 -20.44
N VAL A 502 6.37 4.43 -19.25
CA VAL A 502 5.74 5.11 -18.10
C VAL A 502 5.64 6.61 -18.37
N ARG A 503 6.69 7.24 -18.88
CA ARG A 503 6.72 8.67 -19.23
C ARG A 503 5.69 9.05 -20.29
N ARG A 504 5.50 8.19 -21.30
CA ARG A 504 4.50 8.39 -22.36
C ARG A 504 3.08 8.60 -21.80
N ARG A 505 2.72 7.93 -20.72
CA ARG A 505 1.42 8.13 -20.03
C ARG A 505 1.22 9.56 -19.58
N GLY A 506 2.29 10.25 -19.18
CA GLY A 506 2.31 11.67 -18.85
C GLY A 506 2.38 12.60 -20.05
N ASN A 507 2.28 12.07 -21.28
CA ASN A 507 2.54 12.81 -22.52
C ASN A 507 3.94 13.44 -22.56
N LEU A 508 4.91 12.81 -21.88
CA LEU A 508 6.29 13.28 -21.83
C LEU A 508 7.11 12.70 -22.99
N PRO A 509 8.04 13.46 -23.55
CA PRO A 509 9.03 12.91 -24.47
C PRO A 509 9.90 11.85 -23.79
N ALA A 510 10.49 10.99 -24.61
CA ALA A 510 11.46 10.03 -24.13
C ALA A 510 12.65 10.73 -23.43
N LEU A 511 13.29 10.00 -22.52
CA LEU A 511 14.49 10.50 -21.83
C LEU A 511 15.58 10.86 -22.86
N ALA A 512 16.07 12.08 -22.78
CA ALA A 512 17.24 12.50 -23.56
C ALA A 512 18.49 11.73 -23.11
N GLY A 513 19.48 11.55 -24.00
CA GLY A 513 20.71 10.82 -23.69
C GLY A 513 21.46 11.34 -22.46
N ALA A 514 21.38 12.65 -22.19
CA ALA A 514 21.94 13.23 -20.98
C ALA A 514 21.33 12.65 -19.69
N LYS A 515 20.06 12.21 -19.70
CA LYS A 515 19.36 11.62 -18.55
C LYS A 515 19.64 10.12 -18.37
N THR A 516 20.39 9.53 -19.29
CA THR A 516 20.78 8.11 -19.25
C THR A 516 22.29 7.94 -19.36
N SER A 517 23.07 9.00 -19.09
CA SER A 517 24.52 9.04 -19.31
C SER A 517 25.32 8.26 -18.27
N SER A 518 24.78 8.04 -17.09
CA SER A 518 25.41 7.29 -16.01
C SER A 518 24.39 6.58 -15.15
N ARG A 519 24.87 5.68 -14.28
CA ARG A 519 24.04 4.98 -13.29
C ARG A 519 23.24 5.95 -12.40
N ASP A 520 23.91 6.94 -11.85
CA ASP A 520 23.29 7.87 -10.90
C ASP A 520 22.27 8.77 -11.59
N VAL A 521 22.60 9.28 -12.78
CA VAL A 521 21.69 10.13 -13.57
C VAL A 521 20.43 9.36 -14.00
N PHE A 522 20.59 8.10 -14.40
CA PHE A 522 19.44 7.27 -14.76
C PHE A 522 18.63 6.86 -13.52
N PHE A 523 19.29 6.63 -12.39
CA PHE A 523 18.61 6.39 -11.12
C PHE A 523 17.73 7.58 -10.72
N ASP A 524 18.21 8.82 -10.88
CA ASP A 524 17.42 10.03 -10.61
C ASP A 524 16.18 10.11 -11.52
N ALA A 525 16.31 9.68 -12.78
CA ALA A 525 15.18 9.61 -13.70
C ALA A 525 14.17 8.53 -13.27
N ILE A 526 14.63 7.37 -12.83
CA ILE A 526 13.78 6.29 -12.27
C ILE A 526 13.07 6.78 -11.00
N GLU A 527 13.78 7.39 -10.08
CA GLU A 527 13.20 7.96 -8.85
C GLU A 527 12.12 8.99 -9.18
N GLN A 528 12.39 9.88 -10.14
CA GLN A 528 11.43 10.88 -10.59
C GLN A 528 10.14 10.23 -11.12
N GLU A 529 10.24 9.21 -11.94
CA GLU A 529 9.06 8.51 -12.45
C GLU A 529 8.32 7.76 -11.33
N ARG A 530 9.02 7.16 -10.38
CA ARG A 530 8.40 6.51 -9.22
C ARG A 530 7.62 7.52 -8.36
N ILE A 531 8.14 8.73 -8.14
CA ILE A 531 7.46 9.79 -7.39
C ILE A 531 6.11 10.14 -8.04
N VAL A 532 6.12 10.40 -9.35
CA VAL A 532 4.93 10.87 -10.06
C VAL A 532 3.93 9.74 -10.31
N GLU A 533 4.43 8.58 -10.75
CA GLU A 533 3.60 7.44 -11.13
C GLU A 533 2.94 6.76 -9.91
N LEU A 534 3.68 6.62 -8.82
CA LEU A 534 3.25 5.83 -7.66
C LEU A 534 2.77 6.69 -6.48
N PHE A 535 2.60 8.00 -6.69
CA PHE A 535 2.06 8.88 -5.66
C PHE A 535 0.72 8.36 -5.14
N GLY A 536 0.59 8.29 -3.83
CA GLY A 536 -0.61 7.80 -3.17
C GLY A 536 -0.75 6.26 -3.12
N GLU A 537 0.27 5.51 -3.54
CA GLU A 537 0.26 4.03 -3.51
C GLU A 537 1.17 3.44 -2.42
N GLY A 538 1.67 4.29 -1.51
CA GLY A 538 2.41 3.87 -0.33
C GLY A 538 3.85 3.41 -0.58
N GLN A 539 4.43 3.73 -1.73
CA GLN A 539 5.77 3.25 -2.08
C GLN A 539 6.90 4.16 -1.60
N ARG A 540 6.67 5.48 -1.59
CA ARG A 540 7.71 6.49 -1.37
C ARG A 540 8.48 6.32 -0.06
N ALA A 541 7.80 6.06 1.05
CA ALA A 541 8.43 5.90 2.35
C ALA A 541 9.38 4.69 2.39
N PHE A 542 9.00 3.58 1.75
CA PHE A 542 9.86 2.40 1.66
C PHE A 542 11.08 2.66 0.76
N ASP A 543 10.89 3.35 -0.35
CA ASP A 543 11.97 3.75 -1.25
C ASP A 543 13.00 4.64 -0.53
N LEU A 544 12.55 5.67 0.18
CA LEU A 544 13.42 6.55 0.96
C LEU A 544 14.23 5.80 2.01
N ARG A 545 13.60 4.83 2.70
CA ARG A 545 14.27 4.01 3.70
C ARG A 545 15.34 3.10 3.09
N ARG A 546 14.98 2.31 2.07
CA ARG A 546 15.91 1.36 1.45
C ARG A 546 17.05 2.02 0.68
N TRP A 547 16.82 3.24 0.16
CA TRP A 547 17.85 4.06 -0.50
C TRP A 547 18.67 4.92 0.46
N ARG A 548 18.33 4.97 1.75
CA ARG A 548 18.98 5.81 2.77
C ARG A 548 18.92 7.30 2.41
N LYS A 549 17.75 7.79 1.95
CA LYS A 549 17.56 9.17 1.47
C LYS A 549 16.74 10.06 2.41
N LEU A 550 16.40 9.63 3.63
CA LEU A 550 15.58 10.44 4.54
C LEU A 550 16.25 11.77 4.89
N GLU A 551 17.53 11.74 5.24
CA GLU A 551 18.30 12.94 5.58
C GLU A 551 18.42 13.90 4.41
N THR A 552 18.58 13.37 3.20
CA THR A 552 18.68 14.18 1.98
C THR A 552 17.39 14.94 1.68
N VAL A 553 16.25 14.26 1.90
CA VAL A 553 14.93 14.79 1.57
C VAL A 553 14.41 15.75 2.64
N PHE A 554 14.57 15.41 3.91
CA PHE A 554 14.03 16.19 5.02
C PHE A 554 15.03 17.16 5.64
N GLY A 555 16.30 17.07 5.26
CA GLY A 555 17.37 17.95 5.75
C GLY A 555 17.90 17.53 7.12
N LYS A 556 18.79 18.35 7.68
CA LYS A 556 19.43 18.08 8.97
C LYS A 556 18.40 18.13 10.10
N PRO A 557 18.55 17.30 11.15
CA PRO A 557 17.60 17.24 12.25
C PRO A 557 17.58 18.45 13.18
N TYR A 558 18.53 19.38 13.03
CA TYR A 558 18.78 20.46 13.98
C TYR A 558 18.40 21.82 13.42
N GLY A 559 17.92 22.70 14.27
CA GLY A 559 17.54 24.06 13.93
C GLY A 559 16.03 24.27 13.79
N ASP A 560 15.63 25.26 12.98
CA ASP A 560 14.21 25.65 12.82
C ASP A 560 13.33 24.64 12.07
N GLY A 561 13.90 23.51 11.63
CA GLY A 561 13.22 22.52 10.82
C GLY A 561 12.91 23.02 9.41
N LYS A 562 12.40 22.10 8.58
CA LYS A 562 11.95 22.43 7.24
C LYS A 562 10.48 22.88 7.28
N TRP A 563 10.20 24.07 6.77
CA TRP A 563 8.85 24.52 6.52
C TRP A 563 8.37 24.09 5.13
N PHE A 564 7.17 23.52 5.08
CA PHE A 564 6.42 23.34 3.86
C PHE A 564 5.47 24.53 3.70
N GLN A 565 5.45 25.09 2.50
CA GLN A 565 4.64 26.25 2.19
C GLN A 565 3.41 25.86 1.40
N ASP A 566 2.33 26.60 1.57
CA ASP A 566 1.14 26.50 0.73
C ASP A 566 1.33 27.25 -0.59
N SER A 567 0.37 27.12 -1.52
CA SER A 567 0.40 27.81 -2.82
C SER A 567 0.40 29.34 -2.72
N PHE A 568 0.08 29.89 -1.55
CA PHE A 568 0.15 31.33 -1.26
C PHE A 568 1.48 31.77 -0.65
N GLY A 569 2.39 30.85 -0.40
CA GLY A 569 3.69 31.11 0.23
C GLY A 569 3.64 31.20 1.75
N ASN A 570 2.53 30.84 2.39
CA ASN A 570 2.48 30.80 3.85
C ASN A 570 3.03 29.48 4.37
N ASN A 571 3.76 29.53 5.47
CA ASN A 571 4.17 28.33 6.18
C ASN A 571 2.94 27.62 6.77
N TRP A 572 2.68 26.39 6.36
CA TRP A 572 1.50 25.65 6.78
C TRP A 572 1.82 24.36 7.55
N GLU A 573 2.98 23.77 7.33
CA GLU A 573 3.45 22.58 8.02
C GLU A 573 4.95 22.70 8.29
N ARG A 574 5.34 22.38 9.51
CA ARG A 574 6.75 22.33 9.90
C ARG A 574 7.16 20.88 10.06
N PHE A 575 8.23 20.53 9.41
CA PHE A 575 8.91 19.27 9.62
C PHE A 575 10.16 19.50 10.48
N PHE A 576 10.19 18.95 11.67
CA PHE A 576 11.37 19.01 12.54
C PHE A 576 11.49 17.75 13.37
N PHE A 577 12.72 17.41 13.70
CA PHE A 577 13.04 16.37 14.66
C PHE A 577 13.38 17.04 16.00
N ASN A 578 12.82 16.54 17.10
CA ASN A 578 13.23 16.96 18.42
C ASN A 578 14.61 16.34 18.73
N GLU A 579 15.60 17.19 19.02
CA GLU A 579 17.00 16.78 19.24
C GLU A 579 17.17 15.76 20.37
N SER A 580 16.36 15.86 21.42
CA SER A 580 16.52 15.04 22.62
C SER A 580 16.05 13.61 22.48
N GLU A 581 15.18 13.29 21.49
CA GLU A 581 14.48 12.00 21.49
C GLU A 581 14.52 11.27 20.14
N LEU A 582 14.78 11.98 19.05
CA LEU A 582 14.49 11.47 17.73
C LEU A 582 15.66 11.70 16.78
N THR A 583 16.25 10.62 16.37
CA THR A 583 17.26 10.59 15.31
C THR A 583 16.66 10.05 14.04
N TYR A 584 17.22 10.36 12.89
CA TYR A 584 16.85 9.71 11.62
C TYR A 584 16.92 8.19 11.70
N GLN A 585 17.78 7.65 12.54
CA GLN A 585 17.90 6.21 12.76
C GLN A 585 16.57 5.57 13.17
N LYS A 586 15.78 6.23 14.03
CA LYS A 586 14.44 5.76 14.40
C LYS A 586 13.45 5.73 13.23
N CYS A 587 13.71 6.50 12.18
CA CYS A 587 12.87 6.49 10.96
C CYS A 587 13.16 5.30 10.05
N TYR A 588 14.34 4.70 10.14
CA TYR A 588 14.72 3.56 9.30
C TYR A 588 14.23 2.22 9.83
N ILE A 589 13.89 2.14 11.12
CA ILE A 589 13.39 0.91 11.73
C ILE A 589 12.40 1.22 12.85
N TYR A 590 11.31 0.48 12.92
CA TYR A 590 10.28 0.70 13.93
C TYR A 590 10.66 0.06 15.27
N GLN A 591 10.09 0.62 16.32
CA GLN A 591 10.12 0.06 17.66
C GLN A 591 9.36 -1.27 17.70
N ILE A 592 9.96 -2.32 18.26
CA ILE A 592 9.21 -3.53 18.60
C ILE A 592 8.16 -3.14 19.65
N PRO A 593 6.86 -3.44 19.42
CA PRO A 593 5.81 -2.96 20.29
C PRO A 593 6.02 -3.36 21.76
N GLU A 594 5.90 -2.40 22.66
CA GLU A 594 6.12 -2.64 24.08
C GLU A 594 5.09 -3.62 24.67
N THR A 595 3.87 -3.62 24.15
CA THR A 595 2.84 -4.60 24.53
C THR A 595 3.25 -6.05 24.26
N GLU A 596 4.04 -6.28 23.21
CA GLU A 596 4.54 -7.61 22.88
C GLU A 596 5.78 -7.95 23.72
N ARG A 597 6.65 -6.97 23.97
CA ARG A 597 7.83 -7.13 24.82
C ARG A 597 7.47 -7.39 26.29
N SER A 598 6.43 -6.75 26.78
CA SER A 598 5.92 -6.97 28.14
C SER A 598 5.43 -8.39 28.37
N ARG A 599 4.93 -9.06 27.33
CA ARG A 599 4.51 -10.46 27.36
C ARG A 599 5.66 -11.42 27.18
N ASN A 600 6.59 -11.08 26.29
CA ASN A 600 7.72 -11.91 25.93
C ASN A 600 9.04 -11.13 26.12
N PRO A 601 9.75 -11.31 27.24
CA PRO A 601 11.00 -10.61 27.53
C PRO A 601 12.17 -10.99 26.60
N ASN A 602 12.05 -12.06 25.81
CA ASN A 602 13.05 -12.44 24.81
C ASN A 602 12.99 -11.56 23.54
N LEU A 603 11.95 -10.72 23.39
CA LEU A 603 11.86 -9.76 22.31
C LEU A 603 12.75 -8.55 22.61
N THR A 604 13.99 -8.61 22.16
CA THR A 604 14.93 -7.49 22.26
C THR A 604 14.46 -6.30 21.44
N GLN A 605 14.95 -5.10 21.77
CA GLN A 605 14.59 -3.88 21.03
C GLN A 605 15.61 -3.60 19.91
N ASN A 606 15.20 -2.86 18.87
CA ASN A 606 16.07 -2.34 17.83
C ASN A 606 17.03 -1.28 18.38
N ILE A 607 18.22 -1.16 17.77
CA ILE A 607 19.32 -0.32 18.30
C ILE A 607 18.87 1.10 18.66
N PRO A 608 18.15 1.86 17.78
CA PRO A 608 17.79 3.24 18.10
C PRO A 608 16.74 3.38 19.21
N TRP A 609 16.16 2.26 19.65
CA TRP A 609 15.05 2.22 20.61
C TRP A 609 15.44 1.52 21.93
N LYS A 610 16.71 1.11 22.07
CA LYS A 610 17.25 0.50 23.31
C LYS A 610 17.32 1.49 24.45
#